data_7eb8f8c266320b99693bfcfc54f83c48
#
_entry.id   7eb8f8c266320b99693bfcfc54f83c48
#
_cell.length_a   1.000
_cell.length_b   1.000
_cell.length_c   1.000
_cell.angle_alpha   90.00
_cell.angle_beta   90.00
_cell.angle_gamma   90.00
#
_symmetry.space_group_name_H-M   'P 1'
#
loop_
_entity.id
_entity.type
_entity.pdbx_description
1 polymer ?
#
loop_
_entity_poly.entity_id
_entity_poly.type
_entity_poly.pdbx_seq_one_letter_code
_entity_poly.pdbx_strand_id
1 'polypeptide(L)'
;MQLFQDLINRAKQFNQAPTCPEQLHAQQGRYKIIHQALKIPNLPAPLHYLNFYSLIGQPRAPIFEQSHLNITQALDVATVLVSTSMHSVGHFHAYDIQQQFEYQDSLFNFDGREILSAHLPHVRFTRNDDELSLDLNIKTLDSGRCFYQLPWSLGQFWSLSCQCLGQLHYAGQTYPIEQRGVLEYARSINFAYLPF
;
A
#
# COMPACT_ATOMS: atom_id res chain seq x y z
N MET A 1 16.55 37.04 -17.56
CA MET A 1 16.30 35.82 -18.32
C MET A 1 16.98 34.59 -17.71
N GLN A 2 18.20 34.69 -17.25
CA GLN A 2 18.97 33.56 -16.68
C GLN A 2 18.31 32.96 -15.39
N LEU A 3 17.87 33.81 -14.44
CA LEU A 3 17.21 33.40 -13.24
C LEU A 3 15.91 32.55 -13.47
N PHE A 4 15.15 32.95 -14.49
CA PHE A 4 13.93 32.24 -14.88
C PHE A 4 14.24 30.88 -15.51
N GLN A 5 15.31 30.82 -16.31
CA GLN A 5 15.77 29.56 -16.89
C GLN A 5 16.32 28.61 -15.83
N ASP A 6 17.01 29.11 -14.82
CA ASP A 6 17.50 28.33 -13.70
C ASP A 6 16.35 27.78 -12.84
N LEU A 7 15.28 28.56 -12.63
CA LEU A 7 14.05 28.08 -11.98
C LEU A 7 13.37 26.99 -12.79
N ILE A 8 13.26 27.14 -14.11
CA ILE A 8 12.68 26.12 -15.00
C ILE A 8 13.54 24.84 -14.98
N ASN A 9 14.85 24.96 -15.03
CA ASN A 9 15.75 23.81 -15.00
C ASN A 9 15.70 23.08 -13.65
N ARG A 10 15.61 23.80 -12.54
CA ARG A 10 15.37 23.24 -11.21
C ARG A 10 14.01 22.55 -11.14
N ALA A 11 12.95 23.18 -11.66
CA ALA A 11 11.62 22.57 -11.74
C ALA A 11 11.64 21.29 -12.58
N LYS A 12 12.38 21.25 -13.70
CA LYS A 12 12.56 20.03 -14.51
C LYS A 12 13.28 18.91 -13.74
N GLN A 13 14.27 19.23 -12.93
CA GLN A 13 14.94 18.23 -12.07
C GLN A 13 13.99 17.64 -11.02
N PHE A 14 13.08 18.45 -10.48
CA PHE A 14 12.04 17.98 -9.56
C PHE A 14 10.96 17.14 -10.26
N ASN A 15 10.76 17.34 -11.56
CA ASN A 15 9.78 16.63 -12.38
C ASN A 15 10.34 15.37 -13.07
N GLN A 16 11.58 15.00 -12.84
CA GLN A 16 12.06 13.68 -13.23
C GLN A 16 11.40 12.64 -12.32
N ALA A 17 10.46 11.91 -12.89
CA ALA A 17 9.77 10.86 -12.18
C ALA A 17 10.79 9.79 -11.70
N PRO A 18 10.90 9.54 -10.40
CA PRO A 18 11.77 8.49 -9.91
C PRO A 18 11.28 7.14 -10.43
N THR A 19 12.20 6.27 -10.79
CA THR A 19 11.89 4.89 -11.14
C THR A 19 11.26 4.19 -9.93
N CYS A 20 10.21 3.42 -10.16
CA CYS A 20 9.65 2.59 -9.12
C CYS A 20 10.70 1.56 -8.68
N PRO A 21 10.92 1.35 -7.37
CA PRO A 21 11.83 0.32 -6.91
C PRO A 21 11.37 -1.07 -7.40
N GLU A 22 12.31 -1.91 -7.79
CA GLU A 22 12.01 -3.33 -8.14
C GLU A 22 11.51 -4.11 -6.91
N GLN A 23 11.98 -3.73 -5.73
CA GLN A 23 11.56 -4.27 -4.44
C GLN A 23 10.83 -3.18 -3.66
N LEU A 24 9.65 -3.49 -3.19
CA LEU A 24 8.94 -2.60 -2.26
C LEU A 24 9.53 -2.77 -0.86
N HIS A 25 9.72 -1.66 -0.18
CA HIS A 25 10.34 -1.63 1.14
C HIS A 25 9.34 -1.23 2.21
N ALA A 26 9.50 -1.79 3.41
CA ALA A 26 8.89 -1.26 4.63
C ALA A 26 9.62 0.02 5.08
N GLN A 27 9.47 0.40 6.33
CA GLN A 27 10.15 1.57 6.91
C GLN A 27 11.67 1.40 6.80
N GLN A 28 12.31 2.24 6.01
CA GLN A 28 13.75 2.21 5.78
C GLN A 28 14.36 3.61 5.78
N GLY A 29 15.44 3.79 6.53
CA GLY A 29 16.17 5.05 6.59
C GLY A 29 15.27 6.22 7.03
N ARG A 30 15.15 7.23 6.16
CA ARG A 30 14.31 8.42 6.41
C ARG A 30 12.83 8.20 6.20
N TYR A 31 12.44 7.19 5.42
CA TYR A 31 11.04 6.89 5.13
C TYR A 31 10.43 6.09 6.28
N LYS A 32 9.47 6.69 6.96
CA LYS A 32 8.81 6.15 8.15
C LYS A 32 7.34 5.82 7.93
N ILE A 33 6.76 6.34 6.86
CA ILE A 33 5.37 6.09 6.48
C ILE A 33 5.37 5.41 5.11
N ILE A 34 4.82 4.21 5.06
CA ILE A 34 4.73 3.40 3.86
C ILE A 34 3.26 3.09 3.60
N HIS A 35 2.81 3.34 2.38
CA HIS A 35 1.48 2.98 1.93
C HIS A 35 1.57 2.00 0.77
N GLN A 36 0.72 0.99 0.81
CA GLN A 36 0.51 0.05 -0.29
C GLN A 36 -1.00 -0.08 -0.52
N ALA A 37 -1.40 -0.19 -1.77
CA ALA A 37 -2.77 -0.50 -2.10
C ALA A 37 -2.85 -1.38 -3.35
N LEU A 38 -3.84 -2.25 -3.36
CA LEU A 38 -4.29 -2.98 -4.55
C LEU A 38 -5.76 -2.64 -4.76
N LYS A 39 -6.10 -2.17 -5.95
CA LYS A 39 -7.47 -1.83 -6.33
C LYS A 39 -7.84 -2.65 -7.55
N ILE A 40 -8.85 -3.52 -7.43
CA ILE A 40 -9.38 -4.33 -8.52
C ILE A 40 -10.84 -3.93 -8.71
N PRO A 41 -11.14 -3.06 -9.68
CA PRO A 41 -12.49 -2.63 -9.99
C PRO A 41 -13.20 -3.64 -10.89
N ASN A 42 -14.50 -3.44 -11.08
CA ASN A 42 -15.33 -4.16 -12.08
C ASN A 42 -15.31 -5.69 -11.93
N LEU A 43 -15.22 -6.18 -10.71
CA LEU A 43 -15.48 -7.58 -10.44
C LEU A 43 -16.96 -7.88 -10.65
N PRO A 44 -17.32 -9.11 -11.08
CA PRO A 44 -18.72 -9.49 -11.21
C PRO A 44 -19.45 -9.42 -9.86
N ALA A 45 -20.79 -9.29 -9.93
CA ALA A 45 -21.61 -9.38 -8.74
C ALA A 45 -21.38 -10.74 -8.06
N PRO A 46 -21.39 -10.78 -6.72
CA PRO A 46 -21.74 -9.70 -5.81
C PRO A 46 -20.52 -8.88 -5.30
N LEU A 47 -19.31 -9.17 -5.77
CA LEU A 47 -18.09 -8.53 -5.27
C LEU A 47 -17.96 -7.07 -5.68
N HIS A 48 -18.23 -6.75 -6.93
CA HIS A 48 -18.09 -5.47 -7.63
C HIS A 48 -16.67 -4.86 -7.61
N TYR A 49 -15.93 -4.99 -6.54
CA TYR A 49 -14.54 -4.57 -6.39
C TYR A 49 -13.81 -5.38 -5.31
N LEU A 50 -12.50 -5.35 -5.34
CA LEU A 50 -11.63 -5.76 -4.23
C LEU A 50 -10.59 -4.67 -4.01
N ASN A 51 -10.50 -4.19 -2.79
CA ASN A 51 -9.48 -3.26 -2.35
C ASN A 51 -8.67 -3.86 -1.20
N PHE A 52 -7.37 -3.66 -1.28
CA PHE A 52 -6.43 -3.82 -0.17
C PHE A 52 -5.72 -2.50 0.04
N TYR A 53 -5.57 -2.09 1.28
CA TYR A 53 -4.80 -0.94 1.70
C TYR A 53 -3.97 -1.31 2.91
N SER A 54 -2.70 -0.90 2.93
CA SER A 54 -1.88 -0.92 4.13
C SER A 54 -1.23 0.44 4.36
N LEU A 55 -1.13 0.83 5.61
CA LEU A 55 -0.39 2.00 6.06
C LEU A 55 0.52 1.57 7.20
N ILE A 56 1.83 1.53 6.95
CA ILE A 56 2.86 1.15 7.92
C ILE A 56 3.50 2.43 8.43
N GLY A 57 3.43 2.66 9.76
CA GLY A 57 3.74 3.93 10.36
C GLY A 57 2.63 4.96 10.08
N GLN A 58 2.04 5.51 11.13
CA GLN A 58 0.94 6.46 10.99
C GLN A 58 1.42 7.87 11.30
N PRO A 59 0.92 8.90 10.59
CA PRO A 59 1.04 10.25 11.06
C PRO A 59 0.22 10.41 12.36
N ARG A 60 0.68 11.28 13.24
CA ARG A 60 -0.06 11.65 14.44
C ARG A 60 -1.34 12.40 14.05
N ALA A 61 -2.41 11.66 13.84
CA ALA A 61 -3.73 12.24 13.55
C ALA A 61 -4.80 11.48 14.33
N PRO A 62 -5.79 12.16 14.93
CA PRO A 62 -6.80 11.53 15.77
C PRO A 62 -7.59 10.40 15.07
N ILE A 63 -7.78 10.50 13.76
CA ILE A 63 -8.49 9.46 12.98
C ILE A 63 -7.76 8.13 12.91
N PHE A 64 -6.46 8.10 13.24
CA PHE A 64 -5.63 6.89 13.27
C PHE A 64 -5.33 6.42 14.69
N GLU A 65 -5.91 7.07 15.71
CA GLU A 65 -5.72 6.63 17.09
C GLU A 65 -6.39 5.28 17.31
N GLN A 66 -5.60 4.32 17.79
CA GLN A 66 -6.00 2.95 18.05
C GLN A 66 -5.90 2.70 19.56
N SER A 67 -6.94 3.09 20.29
CA SER A 67 -6.93 3.03 21.76
C SER A 67 -6.86 1.61 22.35
N HIS A 68 -7.15 0.58 21.54
CA HIS A 68 -7.03 -0.82 21.95
C HIS A 68 -5.59 -1.36 21.86
N LEU A 69 -4.70 -0.67 21.16
CA LEU A 69 -3.30 -1.02 21.11
C LEU A 69 -2.54 -0.20 22.16
N ASN A 70 -1.84 -0.87 23.06
CA ASN A 70 -0.97 -0.22 24.06
C ASN A 70 0.32 0.32 23.41
N ILE A 71 0.18 1.10 22.32
CA ILE A 71 1.30 1.63 21.55
C ILE A 71 1.43 3.12 21.85
N THR A 72 2.62 3.53 22.25
CA THR A 72 2.92 4.91 22.61
C THR A 72 3.29 5.78 21.41
N GLN A 73 3.68 5.17 20.29
CA GLN A 73 4.15 5.89 19.11
C GLN A 73 3.33 5.50 17.87
N ALA A 74 2.71 6.45 17.22
CA ALA A 74 1.93 6.22 16.00
C ALA A 74 2.75 5.59 14.86
N LEU A 75 4.07 5.80 14.84
CA LEU A 75 4.97 5.17 13.86
C LEU A 75 5.13 3.66 14.05
N ASP A 76 4.80 3.12 15.20
CA ASP A 76 4.88 1.70 15.51
C ASP A 76 3.54 0.97 15.22
N VAL A 77 2.61 1.62 14.53
CA VAL A 77 1.32 1.04 14.11
C VAL A 77 1.31 0.80 12.61
N ALA A 78 0.90 -0.40 12.20
CA ALA A 78 0.49 -0.69 10.85
C ALA A 78 -1.03 -0.93 10.82
N THR A 79 -1.69 -0.40 9.78
CA THR A 79 -3.13 -0.59 9.57
C THR A 79 -3.36 -1.25 8.23
N VAL A 80 -4.21 -2.26 8.18
CA VAL A 80 -4.59 -2.97 6.95
C VAL A 80 -6.11 -2.97 6.81
N LEU A 81 -6.57 -2.74 5.58
CA LEU A 81 -7.97 -2.87 5.17
C LEU A 81 -8.05 -3.77 3.95
N VAL A 82 -8.94 -4.77 3.99
CA VAL A 82 -9.36 -5.50 2.80
C VAL A 82 -10.88 -5.38 2.68
N SER A 83 -11.40 -5.00 1.52
CA SER A 83 -12.84 -4.76 1.34
C SER A 83 -13.33 -5.15 -0.05
N THR A 84 -14.58 -5.58 -0.09
CA THR A 84 -15.41 -5.77 -1.28
C THR A 84 -16.78 -5.12 -1.02
N SER A 85 -17.69 -5.10 -1.99
CA SER A 85 -19.04 -4.59 -1.72
C SER A 85 -19.85 -5.46 -0.75
N MET A 86 -19.50 -6.73 -0.60
CA MET A 86 -20.12 -7.65 0.38
C MET A 86 -19.49 -7.55 1.76
N HIS A 87 -18.19 -7.26 1.79
CA HIS A 87 -17.41 -7.11 3.01
C HIS A 87 -17.04 -5.63 3.15
N SER A 88 -17.93 -4.89 3.77
CA SER A 88 -17.89 -3.43 3.75
C SER A 88 -16.81 -2.83 4.65
N VAL A 89 -16.64 -1.54 4.48
CA VAL A 89 -15.73 -0.66 5.24
C VAL A 89 -15.97 -0.76 6.74
N GLY A 90 -14.88 -0.91 7.51
CA GLY A 90 -14.92 -1.02 8.97
C GLY A 90 -14.01 -2.15 9.51
N HIS A 91 -13.53 -2.98 8.63
CA HIS A 91 -12.59 -4.05 8.97
C HIS A 91 -11.14 -3.58 8.85
N PHE A 92 -10.81 -2.51 9.56
CA PHE A 92 -9.44 -2.11 9.78
C PHE A 92 -8.84 -3.02 10.84
N HIS A 93 -7.75 -3.70 10.48
CA HIS A 93 -6.90 -4.35 11.46
C HIS A 93 -5.71 -3.46 11.71
N ALA A 94 -5.46 -3.19 12.97
CA ALA A 94 -4.28 -2.46 13.40
C ALA A 94 -3.31 -3.43 14.07
N TYR A 95 -2.05 -3.33 13.71
CA TYR A 95 -0.96 -4.21 14.14
C TYR A 95 0.12 -3.40 14.85
N ASP A 96 0.63 -3.94 15.95
CA ASP A 96 1.88 -3.49 16.56
C ASP A 96 3.05 -3.91 15.66
N ILE A 97 3.75 -2.94 15.08
CA ILE A 97 4.87 -3.21 14.16
C ILE A 97 5.98 -4.02 14.86
N GLN A 98 6.17 -3.82 16.15
CA GLN A 98 7.24 -4.49 16.89
C GLN A 98 6.92 -5.97 17.20
N GLN A 99 5.64 -6.34 17.23
CA GLN A 99 5.20 -7.67 17.69
C GLN A 99 4.46 -8.46 16.61
N GLN A 100 3.75 -7.79 15.70
CA GLN A 100 2.79 -8.39 14.78
C GLN A 100 3.09 -8.11 13.30
N PHE A 101 4.19 -7.42 13.02
CA PHE A 101 4.59 -7.14 11.65
C PHE A 101 6.02 -7.59 11.41
N GLU A 102 6.20 -8.38 10.36
CA GLU A 102 7.51 -8.82 9.89
C GLU A 102 7.74 -8.31 8.47
N TYR A 103 8.94 -7.82 8.23
CA TYR A 103 9.40 -7.45 6.90
C TYR A 103 10.75 -8.07 6.62
N GLN A 104 10.79 -8.89 5.59
CA GLN A 104 12.03 -9.45 5.08
C GLN A 104 11.96 -9.62 3.57
N ASP A 105 12.93 -9.13 2.84
CA ASP A 105 13.09 -9.36 1.40
C ASP A 105 11.81 -9.10 0.58
N SER A 106 11.21 -7.93 0.75
CA SER A 106 9.93 -7.51 0.13
C SER A 106 8.71 -8.36 0.51
N LEU A 107 8.84 -9.20 1.51
CA LEU A 107 7.72 -9.88 2.14
C LEU A 107 7.23 -9.05 3.33
N PHE A 108 5.98 -8.63 3.27
CA PHE A 108 5.25 -7.92 4.32
C PHE A 108 4.28 -8.90 4.94
N ASN A 109 4.50 -9.27 6.19
CA ASN A 109 3.67 -10.22 6.92
C ASN A 109 3.01 -9.50 8.10
N PHE A 110 1.69 -9.41 8.08
CA PHE A 110 0.86 -8.81 9.12
C PHE A 110 0.23 -9.93 9.94
N ASP A 111 0.97 -10.40 10.94
CA ASP A 111 0.54 -11.44 11.91
C ASP A 111 0.04 -12.75 11.27
N GLY A 112 0.60 -13.11 10.10
CA GLY A 112 0.18 -14.27 9.32
C GLY A 112 -1.20 -14.14 8.65
N ARG A 113 -1.95 -13.07 8.91
CA ARG A 113 -3.28 -12.83 8.34
C ARG A 113 -3.20 -12.29 6.93
N GLU A 114 -2.52 -11.17 6.72
CA GLU A 114 -2.24 -10.63 5.39
C GLU A 114 -0.76 -10.74 5.08
N ILE A 115 -0.44 -11.30 3.91
CA ILE A 115 0.94 -11.46 3.46
C ILE A 115 1.03 -10.90 2.04
N LEU A 116 1.91 -9.91 1.85
CA LEU A 116 2.23 -9.34 0.55
C LEU A 116 3.69 -9.60 0.22
N SER A 117 3.94 -10.40 -0.81
CA SER A 117 5.28 -10.59 -1.39
C SER A 117 5.39 -9.73 -2.65
N ALA A 118 6.29 -8.75 -2.67
CA ALA A 118 6.29 -7.69 -3.68
C ALA A 118 7.64 -7.54 -4.39
N HIS A 119 7.99 -8.54 -5.20
CA HIS A 119 9.12 -8.51 -6.14
C HIS A 119 8.62 -8.18 -7.54
N LEU A 120 8.68 -6.91 -7.93
CA LEU A 120 8.18 -6.48 -9.24
C LEU A 120 8.97 -7.14 -10.38
N PRO A 121 8.29 -7.61 -11.42
CA PRO A 121 6.88 -7.40 -11.75
C PRO A 121 5.90 -8.39 -11.11
N HIS A 122 6.35 -9.33 -10.29
CA HIS A 122 5.54 -10.37 -9.67
C HIS A 122 5.24 -10.05 -8.21
N VAL A 123 3.96 -10.02 -7.88
CA VAL A 123 3.48 -9.78 -6.53
C VAL A 123 2.47 -10.86 -6.18
N ARG A 124 2.52 -11.38 -4.97
CA ARG A 124 1.49 -12.26 -4.42
C ARG A 124 0.89 -11.62 -3.20
N PHE A 125 -0.42 -11.63 -3.11
CA PHE A 125 -1.16 -11.18 -1.95
C PHE A 125 -2.08 -12.29 -1.45
N THR A 126 -1.92 -12.66 -0.19
CA THR A 126 -2.80 -13.63 0.48
C THR A 126 -3.39 -13.01 1.73
N ARG A 127 -4.63 -13.40 2.03
CA ARG A 127 -5.29 -13.14 3.29
C ARG A 127 -5.90 -14.43 3.81
N ASN A 128 -5.67 -14.72 5.07
CA ASN A 128 -6.24 -15.85 5.76
C ASN A 128 -7.09 -15.35 6.93
N ASP A 129 -8.41 -15.36 6.76
CA ASP A 129 -9.38 -14.88 7.71
C ASP A 129 -10.65 -15.73 7.59
N ASP A 130 -11.36 -15.96 8.70
CA ASP A 130 -12.55 -16.81 8.73
C ASP A 130 -13.72 -16.24 7.89
N GLU A 131 -13.80 -14.92 7.77
CA GLU A 131 -14.86 -14.26 7.01
C GLU A 131 -14.52 -14.12 5.53
N LEU A 132 -13.28 -13.67 5.26
CA LEU A 132 -12.82 -13.40 3.91
C LEU A 132 -11.37 -13.84 3.74
N SER A 133 -11.13 -14.85 2.95
CA SER A 133 -9.79 -15.27 2.58
C SER A 133 -9.56 -15.10 1.08
N LEU A 134 -8.30 -14.88 0.69
CA LEU A 134 -7.95 -14.72 -0.72
C LEU A 134 -6.51 -15.15 -1.00
N ASP A 135 -6.27 -15.52 -2.25
CA ASP A 135 -4.94 -15.78 -2.80
C ASP A 135 -4.86 -15.21 -4.21
N LEU A 136 -4.02 -14.19 -4.40
CA LEU A 136 -3.90 -13.47 -5.65
C LEU A 136 -2.45 -13.47 -6.14
N ASN A 137 -2.26 -13.83 -7.40
CA ASN A 137 -1.05 -13.58 -8.15
C ASN A 137 -1.26 -12.32 -9.00
N ILE A 138 -0.35 -11.38 -8.86
CA ILE A 138 -0.43 -10.05 -9.45
C ILE A 138 0.81 -9.86 -10.30
N LYS A 139 0.62 -9.46 -11.55
CA LYS A 139 1.72 -9.12 -12.45
C LYS A 139 1.58 -7.67 -12.90
N THR A 140 2.58 -6.85 -12.58
CA THR A 140 2.61 -5.47 -13.09
C THR A 140 2.91 -5.46 -14.59
N LEU A 141 2.23 -4.58 -15.32
CA LEU A 141 2.24 -4.53 -16.79
C LEU A 141 3.21 -3.48 -17.34
N ASP A 142 3.60 -2.55 -16.51
CA ASP A 142 4.51 -1.46 -16.87
C ASP A 142 5.51 -1.16 -15.72
N SER A 143 6.45 -0.28 -16.01
CA SER A 143 7.50 0.14 -15.05
C SER A 143 6.98 1.02 -13.91
N GLY A 144 5.67 1.17 -13.79
CA GLY A 144 5.05 2.06 -12.82
C GLY A 144 5.25 3.55 -13.14
N ARG A 145 4.20 4.31 -12.94
CA ARG A 145 4.25 5.77 -13.09
C ARG A 145 4.36 6.41 -11.72
N CYS A 146 5.38 7.26 -11.56
CA CYS A 146 5.43 8.14 -10.41
C CYS A 146 4.27 9.15 -10.51
N PHE A 147 3.33 9.05 -9.59
CA PHE A 147 2.17 9.92 -9.55
C PHE A 147 2.53 11.28 -8.98
N TYR A 148 3.32 11.31 -7.91
CA TYR A 148 3.93 12.53 -7.40
C TYR A 148 5.26 12.24 -6.67
N GLN A 149 6.09 13.27 -6.63
CA GLN A 149 7.28 13.34 -5.81
C GLN A 149 7.31 14.69 -5.09
N LEU A 150 7.39 14.65 -3.77
CA LEU A 150 7.60 15.88 -2.99
C LEU A 150 9.06 16.36 -3.13
N PRO A 151 9.30 17.69 -3.02
CA PRO A 151 10.65 18.24 -3.03
C PRO A 151 11.57 17.49 -2.05
N TRP A 152 12.88 17.43 -2.37
CA TRP A 152 13.91 16.73 -1.58
C TRP A 152 13.61 15.26 -1.30
N SER A 153 12.78 14.64 -2.12
CA SER A 153 12.31 13.25 -1.93
C SER A 153 11.67 13.02 -0.54
N LEU A 154 10.93 13.99 -0.03
CA LEU A 154 10.21 13.88 1.24
C LEU A 154 9.07 12.86 1.17
N GLY A 155 8.52 12.65 -0.02
CA GLY A 155 7.52 11.63 -0.31
C GLY A 155 7.51 11.29 -1.78
N GLN A 156 7.18 10.05 -2.09
CA GLN A 156 7.10 9.50 -3.43
C GLN A 156 5.90 8.55 -3.51
N PHE A 157 5.20 8.57 -4.64
CA PHE A 157 4.04 7.73 -4.89
C PHE A 157 4.08 7.18 -6.31
N TRP A 158 3.94 5.87 -6.45
CA TRP A 158 3.87 5.17 -7.73
C TRP A 158 2.55 4.45 -7.89
N SER A 159 2.07 4.40 -9.11
CA SER A 159 0.89 3.65 -9.53
C SER A 159 1.27 2.75 -10.68
N LEU A 160 0.96 1.47 -10.56
CA LEU A 160 1.33 0.41 -11.49
C LEU A 160 0.07 -0.31 -11.96
N SER A 161 -0.16 -0.31 -13.27
CA SER A 161 -1.20 -1.17 -13.84
C SER A 161 -0.81 -2.63 -13.67
N CYS A 162 -1.74 -3.49 -13.33
CA CYS A 162 -1.46 -4.89 -13.10
C CYS A 162 -2.58 -5.80 -13.61
N GLN A 163 -2.24 -7.06 -13.85
CA GLN A 163 -3.16 -8.18 -14.04
C GLN A 163 -3.21 -8.98 -12.75
N CYS A 164 -4.42 -9.25 -12.27
CA CYS A 164 -4.67 -10.00 -11.05
C CYS A 164 -5.37 -11.31 -11.40
N LEU A 165 -4.81 -12.41 -10.91
CA LEU A 165 -5.33 -13.77 -11.11
C LEU A 165 -5.37 -14.48 -9.76
N GLY A 166 -6.50 -15.14 -9.43
CA GLY A 166 -6.59 -15.90 -8.19
C GLY A 166 -8.02 -16.15 -7.77
N GLN A 167 -8.25 -16.24 -6.49
CA GLN A 167 -9.56 -16.54 -5.93
C GLN A 167 -9.78 -15.83 -4.59
N LEU A 168 -11.04 -15.57 -4.33
CA LEU A 168 -11.53 -15.03 -3.06
C LEU A 168 -12.60 -15.98 -2.52
N HIS A 169 -12.51 -16.29 -1.23
CA HIS A 169 -13.51 -17.08 -0.53
C HIS A 169 -14.26 -16.17 0.46
N TYR A 170 -15.56 -16.16 0.38
CA TYR A 170 -16.43 -15.40 1.27
C TYR A 170 -17.75 -16.13 1.51
N ALA A 171 -18.18 -16.23 2.77
CA ALA A 171 -19.44 -16.89 3.15
C ALA A 171 -19.62 -18.30 2.56
N GLY A 172 -18.54 -19.08 2.52
CA GLY A 172 -18.55 -20.47 2.01
C GLY A 172 -18.57 -20.58 0.47
N GLN A 173 -18.48 -19.47 -0.24
CA GLN A 173 -18.43 -19.42 -1.71
C GLN A 173 -17.06 -19.00 -2.20
N THR A 174 -16.67 -19.53 -3.37
CA THR A 174 -15.41 -19.18 -4.03
C THR A 174 -15.70 -18.37 -5.28
N TYR A 175 -15.02 -17.24 -5.39
CA TYR A 175 -15.11 -16.30 -6.50
C TYR A 175 -13.77 -16.25 -7.23
N PRO A 176 -13.69 -16.67 -8.50
CA PRO A 176 -12.47 -16.51 -9.29
C PRO A 176 -12.25 -15.03 -9.60
N ILE A 177 -11.00 -14.60 -9.55
CA ILE A 177 -10.57 -13.26 -9.91
C ILE A 177 -9.64 -13.37 -11.11
N GLU A 178 -10.06 -12.77 -12.23
CA GLU A 178 -9.25 -12.55 -13.42
C GLU A 178 -9.56 -11.15 -13.95
N GLN A 179 -8.81 -10.15 -13.46
CA GLN A 179 -9.15 -8.77 -13.75
C GLN A 179 -7.91 -7.88 -13.73
N ARG A 180 -7.99 -6.75 -14.43
CA ARG A 180 -7.01 -5.68 -14.32
C ARG A 180 -7.22 -4.89 -13.02
N GLY A 181 -6.12 -4.48 -12.44
CA GLY A 181 -6.11 -3.65 -11.25
C GLY A 181 -5.00 -2.61 -11.28
N VAL A 182 -4.88 -1.93 -10.16
CA VAL A 182 -3.82 -0.95 -9.91
C VAL A 182 -3.16 -1.30 -8.58
N LEU A 183 -1.85 -1.47 -8.62
CA LEU A 183 -1.00 -1.57 -7.45
C LEU A 183 -0.40 -0.19 -7.16
N GLU A 184 -0.52 0.29 -5.94
CA GLU A 184 0.03 1.55 -5.49
C GLU A 184 1.09 1.30 -4.42
N TYR A 185 2.16 2.09 -4.47
CA TYR A 185 3.19 2.13 -3.46
C TYR A 185 3.59 3.56 -3.19
N ALA A 186 3.58 3.96 -1.92
CA ALA A 186 4.09 5.25 -1.52
C ALA A 186 4.99 5.13 -0.30
N ARG A 187 5.95 6.05 -0.21
CA ARG A 187 6.82 6.22 0.95
C ARG A 187 7.03 7.68 1.25
N SER A 188 7.02 8.01 2.52
CA SER A 188 7.28 9.37 2.98
C SER A 188 8.04 9.41 4.30
N ILE A 189 8.66 10.55 4.57
CA ILE A 189 9.18 10.86 5.89
C ILE A 189 8.01 11.06 6.86
N ASN A 190 8.31 11.04 8.17
CA ASN A 190 7.33 11.43 9.17
C ASN A 190 7.12 12.95 9.15
N PHE A 191 5.90 13.37 8.81
CA PHE A 191 5.47 14.78 8.81
C PHE A 191 4.90 15.24 10.16
N ALA A 192 5.29 14.63 11.26
CA ALA A 192 4.74 14.89 12.60
C ALA A 192 4.74 16.38 13.04
N TYR A 193 5.37 17.26 12.27
CA TYR A 193 5.46 18.68 12.54
C TYR A 193 4.75 19.58 11.52
N LEU A 194 4.04 19.01 10.55
CA LEU A 194 3.19 19.81 9.67
C LEU A 194 1.80 19.89 10.30
N PRO A 195 1.38 21.06 10.82
CA PRO A 195 0.00 21.24 11.20
C PRO A 195 -0.85 21.21 9.93
N PHE A 196 -1.76 20.26 9.84
CA PHE A 196 -2.84 20.28 8.86
C PHE A 196 -4.03 20.98 9.48
#